data_9aa5b64aa572fb3522d211e4e495f95d
#
_entry.id   9aa5b64aa572fb3522d211e4e495f95d
#
_cell.length_a   1.000
_cell.length_b   1.000
_cell.length_c   1.000
_cell.angle_alpha   90.00
_cell.angle_beta   90.00
_cell.angle_gamma   90.00
#
_symmetry.space_group_name_H-M   'P 1'
#
loop_
_entity.id
_entity.type
_entity.pdbx_description
1 polymer ?
#
loop_
_entity_poly.entity_id
_entity_poly.type
_entity_poly.pdbx_seq_one_letter_code
_entity_poly.pdbx_strand_id
1 'polypeptide(L)'
;FIVLFVAIVLVIIAIYYLFFQGHSTTSTGVYATNLTYYPNNSPITQEGKLVFIYVGAEYCPYCAAERWAIVMALSHFGNWSNLEPIYSAPPQIEPNYPNIPTYTFVNAIYKSDKIVFWEVELYNRYGNVSLQKMNSIEQQLFNTYNPSGGIPFISIGGIYFRIGSGVSPALFVGLSFQEVQQQINSKQGPIYQAVYQESQQLTNAILNVLNILSGHVILFYDNNFTMHTAFNLNSNKAYE
;
A
#
# COMPACT_ATOMS: atom_id res chain seq x y z
N PHE A 1 -12.83 43.03 -46.47
CA PHE A 1 -13.86 42.31 -45.68
C PHE A 1 -13.48 40.84 -45.46
N ILE A 2 -13.10 40.09 -46.51
CA ILE A 2 -12.77 38.66 -46.42
C ILE A 2 -11.57 38.39 -45.53
N VAL A 3 -10.49 39.19 -45.60
CA VAL A 3 -9.29 39.05 -44.79
C VAL A 3 -9.59 39.26 -43.29
N LEU A 4 -10.42 40.23 -42.94
CA LEU A 4 -10.81 40.50 -41.56
C LEU A 4 -11.70 39.37 -41.00
N PHE A 5 -12.56 38.80 -41.79
CA PHE A 5 -13.42 37.68 -41.40
C PHE A 5 -12.58 36.40 -41.14
N VAL A 6 -11.61 36.09 -42.00
CA VAL A 6 -10.71 34.96 -41.82
C VAL A 6 -9.86 35.13 -40.57
N ALA A 7 -9.35 36.34 -40.28
CA ALA A 7 -8.59 36.61 -39.07
C ALA A 7 -9.41 36.37 -37.78
N ILE A 8 -10.68 36.82 -37.76
CA ILE A 8 -11.59 36.61 -36.62
C ILE A 8 -11.88 35.12 -36.41
N VAL A 9 -12.12 34.38 -37.49
CA VAL A 9 -12.36 32.91 -37.39
C VAL A 9 -11.13 32.19 -36.85
N LEU A 10 -9.91 32.52 -37.27
CA LEU A 10 -8.68 31.93 -36.76
C LEU A 10 -8.45 32.26 -35.28
N VAL A 11 -8.78 33.48 -34.84
CA VAL A 11 -8.69 33.85 -33.41
C VAL A 11 -9.71 33.06 -32.57
N ILE A 12 -10.96 32.90 -33.07
CA ILE A 12 -11.96 32.09 -32.37
C ILE A 12 -11.55 30.62 -32.28
N ILE A 13 -10.99 30.07 -33.36
CA ILE A 13 -10.46 28.71 -33.38
C ILE A 13 -9.27 28.58 -32.38
N ALA A 14 -8.35 29.53 -32.34
CA ALA A 14 -7.24 29.54 -31.42
C ALA A 14 -7.70 29.62 -29.94
N ILE A 15 -8.69 30.49 -29.66
CA ILE A 15 -9.32 30.62 -28.34
C ILE A 15 -10.04 29.33 -27.99
N TYR A 16 -10.77 28.71 -28.89
CA TYR A 16 -11.43 27.43 -28.71
C TYR A 16 -10.40 26.34 -28.39
N TYR A 17 -9.31 26.25 -29.15
CA TYR A 17 -8.20 25.31 -28.85
C TYR A 17 -7.53 25.58 -27.52
N LEU A 18 -7.27 26.82 -27.13
CA LEU A 18 -6.66 27.19 -25.85
C LEU A 18 -7.59 26.88 -24.65
N PHE A 19 -8.91 27.06 -24.81
CA PHE A 19 -9.87 26.77 -23.73
C PHE A 19 -10.33 25.30 -23.69
N PHE A 20 -10.37 24.58 -24.82
CA PHE A 20 -10.82 23.20 -24.86
C PHE A 20 -9.71 22.15 -24.84
N GLN A 21 -8.45 22.50 -25.11
CA GLN A 21 -7.31 21.61 -24.85
C GLN A 21 -6.78 21.69 -23.39
N GLY A 22 -7.34 22.59 -22.58
CA GLY A 22 -7.03 22.66 -21.18
C GLY A 22 -7.95 21.73 -20.39
N HIS A 23 -7.35 20.73 -19.77
CA HIS A 23 -7.91 19.84 -18.73
C HIS A 23 -8.82 18.71 -19.24
N SER A 24 -8.21 17.72 -19.87
CA SER A 24 -8.69 16.36 -19.70
C SER A 24 -8.45 15.99 -18.23
N THR A 25 -9.40 16.33 -17.35
CA THR A 25 -9.49 15.71 -16.03
C THR A 25 -9.83 14.25 -16.27
N THR A 26 -8.81 13.41 -16.37
CA THR A 26 -9.00 11.97 -16.33
C THR A 26 -9.54 11.68 -14.94
N SER A 27 -10.85 11.49 -14.82
CA SER A 27 -11.44 10.98 -13.58
C SER A 27 -11.00 9.54 -13.45
N THR A 28 -9.92 9.32 -12.69
CA THR A 28 -9.54 7.98 -12.30
C THR A 28 -10.52 7.53 -11.21
N GLY A 29 -11.24 6.44 -11.48
CA GLY A 29 -12.15 5.86 -10.49
C GLY A 29 -11.41 5.45 -9.22
N VAL A 30 -12.13 5.40 -8.07
CA VAL A 30 -11.60 4.81 -6.84
C VAL A 30 -11.52 3.32 -7.02
N TYR A 31 -10.36 2.75 -6.74
CA TYR A 31 -10.19 1.30 -6.70
C TYR A 31 -10.76 0.76 -5.40
N ALA A 32 -11.63 -0.25 -5.48
CA ALA A 32 -12.21 -0.90 -4.30
C ALA A 32 -11.12 -1.56 -3.44
N THR A 33 -11.19 -1.35 -2.14
CA THR A 33 -10.30 -1.94 -1.14
C THR A 33 -11.03 -2.20 0.16
N ASN A 34 -10.62 -3.21 0.92
CA ASN A 34 -11.16 -3.53 2.25
C ASN A 34 -10.33 -2.94 3.40
N LEU A 35 -9.37 -2.06 3.10
CA LEU A 35 -8.64 -1.30 4.11
C LEU A 35 -9.53 -0.18 4.67
N THR A 36 -9.32 0.16 5.96
CA THR A 36 -10.01 1.29 6.57
C THR A 36 -9.51 2.60 5.99
N TYR A 37 -10.42 3.44 5.51
CA TYR A 37 -10.13 4.71 4.84
C TYR A 37 -10.41 5.91 5.73
N TYR A 38 -9.47 6.85 5.78
CA TYR A 38 -9.58 8.11 6.54
C TYR A 38 -9.46 9.31 5.59
N PRO A 39 -10.59 9.82 5.07
CA PRO A 39 -10.62 10.85 4.01
C PRO A 39 -10.06 12.21 4.43
N ASN A 40 -10.07 12.51 5.72
CA ASN A 40 -9.63 13.80 6.26
C ASN A 40 -8.11 13.85 6.54
N ASN A 41 -7.41 12.73 6.37
CA ASN A 41 -5.98 12.69 6.55
C ASN A 41 -5.27 13.27 5.31
N SER A 42 -4.16 13.97 5.54
CA SER A 42 -3.25 14.34 4.45
C SER A 42 -2.31 13.19 4.11
N PRO A 43 -2.00 12.96 2.82
CA PRO A 43 -1.06 11.92 2.43
C PRO A 43 0.33 12.15 3.04
N ILE A 44 0.91 11.09 3.61
CA ILE A 44 2.29 11.09 4.08
C ILE A 44 3.20 10.73 2.92
N THR A 45 4.17 11.63 2.66
CA THR A 45 5.15 11.47 1.58
C THR A 45 6.56 11.71 2.09
N GLN A 46 7.53 11.08 1.44
CA GLN A 46 8.95 11.37 1.59
C GLN A 46 9.54 11.63 0.21
N GLU A 47 10.18 12.78 0.03
CA GLU A 47 10.73 13.23 -1.27
C GLU A 47 9.71 13.16 -2.42
N GLY A 48 8.45 13.50 -2.12
CA GLY A 48 7.35 13.44 -3.10
C GLY A 48 6.82 12.03 -3.40
N LYS A 49 7.37 10.99 -2.80
CA LYS A 49 6.92 9.60 -2.95
C LYS A 49 5.96 9.22 -1.82
N LEU A 50 4.99 8.38 -2.14
CA LEU A 50 4.08 7.78 -1.15
C LEU A 50 4.85 6.99 -0.11
N VAL A 51 4.58 7.21 1.18
CA VAL A 51 5.11 6.36 2.26
C VAL A 51 4.17 5.20 2.52
N PHE A 52 4.67 3.97 2.36
CA PHE A 52 4.01 2.73 2.78
C PHE A 52 4.68 2.23 4.06
N ILE A 53 3.94 2.14 5.15
CA ILE A 53 4.43 1.71 6.47
C ILE A 53 3.95 0.29 6.75
N TYR A 54 4.86 -0.55 7.22
CA TYR A 54 4.58 -1.86 7.79
C TYR A 54 5.22 -1.95 9.17
N VAL A 55 4.44 -2.35 10.18
CA VAL A 55 4.95 -2.70 11.52
C VAL A 55 4.53 -4.13 11.83
N GLY A 56 5.50 -4.98 12.08
CA GLY A 56 5.29 -6.38 12.40
C GLY A 56 6.37 -6.95 13.30
N ALA A 57 6.45 -8.26 13.34
CA ALA A 57 7.52 -8.99 14.00
C ALA A 57 7.75 -10.33 13.29
N GLU A 58 8.99 -10.80 13.28
CA GLU A 58 9.32 -12.06 12.62
C GLU A 58 8.60 -13.26 13.25
N TYR A 59 8.35 -13.25 14.58
CA TYR A 59 7.64 -14.34 15.25
C TYR A 59 6.18 -14.46 14.85
N CYS A 60 5.53 -13.38 14.41
CA CYS A 60 4.09 -13.28 14.22
C CYS A 60 3.62 -14.06 12.98
N PRO A 61 2.75 -15.07 13.10
CA PRO A 61 2.27 -15.86 11.96
C PRO A 61 1.40 -15.05 10.98
N TYR A 62 0.61 -14.10 11.49
CA TYR A 62 -0.19 -13.19 10.66
C TYR A 62 0.72 -12.23 9.88
N CYS A 63 1.79 -11.74 10.51
CA CYS A 63 2.81 -10.95 9.82
C CYS A 63 3.48 -11.76 8.71
N ALA A 64 3.79 -13.03 8.98
CA ALA A 64 4.41 -13.93 8.02
C ALA A 64 3.53 -14.13 6.77
N ALA A 65 2.22 -14.36 6.96
CA ALA A 65 1.28 -14.50 5.86
C ALA A 65 1.12 -13.19 5.06
N GLU A 66 1.05 -12.04 5.73
CA GLU A 66 0.85 -10.73 5.10
C GLU A 66 2.05 -10.26 4.27
N ARG A 67 3.30 -10.60 4.67
CA ARG A 67 4.51 -10.22 3.91
C ARG A 67 4.49 -10.70 2.47
N TRP A 68 3.90 -11.87 2.17
CA TRP A 68 3.73 -12.34 0.79
C TRP A 68 2.87 -11.39 -0.05
N ALA A 69 1.78 -10.90 0.52
CA ALA A 69 0.89 -9.96 -0.17
C ALA A 69 1.54 -8.57 -0.34
N ILE A 70 2.27 -8.09 0.68
CA ILE A 70 3.02 -6.83 0.62
C ILE A 70 4.10 -6.91 -0.46
N VAL A 71 4.90 -7.99 -0.49
CA VAL A 71 5.94 -8.17 -1.52
C VAL A 71 5.32 -8.19 -2.91
N MET A 72 4.21 -8.92 -3.09
CA MET A 72 3.51 -8.98 -4.38
C MET A 72 2.95 -7.61 -4.80
N ALA A 73 2.28 -6.88 -3.89
CA ALA A 73 1.70 -5.58 -4.18
C ALA A 73 2.77 -4.54 -4.54
N LEU A 74 3.82 -4.42 -3.73
CA LEU A 74 4.89 -3.46 -3.96
C LEU A 74 5.73 -3.78 -5.19
N SER A 75 5.81 -5.06 -5.61
CA SER A 75 6.49 -5.46 -6.85
C SER A 75 5.86 -4.87 -8.13
N HIS A 76 4.63 -4.37 -8.08
CA HIS A 76 4.02 -3.61 -9.17
C HIS A 76 4.59 -2.18 -9.33
N PHE A 77 5.24 -1.66 -8.29
CA PHE A 77 5.69 -0.27 -8.24
C PHE A 77 7.21 -0.12 -8.10
N GLY A 78 7.93 -1.22 -7.89
CA GLY A 78 9.36 -1.20 -7.66
C GLY A 78 9.99 -2.59 -7.60
N ASN A 79 11.25 -2.62 -7.19
CA ASN A 79 12.05 -3.85 -7.17
C ASN A 79 12.59 -4.11 -5.77
N TRP A 80 12.61 -5.38 -5.42
CA TRP A 80 13.18 -5.90 -4.19
C TRP A 80 14.59 -6.45 -4.39
N SER A 81 15.44 -6.30 -3.36
CA SER A 81 16.68 -7.05 -3.20
C SER A 81 16.88 -7.39 -1.72
N ASN A 82 17.68 -8.39 -1.44
CA ASN A 82 17.95 -8.89 -0.09
C ASN A 82 16.69 -9.33 0.70
N LEU A 83 15.67 -9.84 0.00
CA LEU A 83 14.55 -10.52 0.65
C LEU A 83 15.00 -11.91 1.08
N GLU A 84 15.27 -12.09 2.38
CA GLU A 84 15.74 -13.37 2.93
C GLU A 84 14.56 -14.22 3.41
N PRO A 85 14.53 -15.53 3.06
CA PRO A 85 13.52 -16.46 3.52
C PRO A 85 13.72 -16.77 5.02
N ILE A 86 12.61 -16.71 5.78
CA ILE A 86 12.55 -17.09 7.18
C ILE A 86 11.28 -17.88 7.48
N TYR A 87 11.13 -18.30 8.72
CA TYR A 87 9.90 -18.87 9.28
C TYR A 87 9.46 -18.05 10.48
N SER A 88 8.15 -17.92 10.72
CA SER A 88 7.60 -17.36 11.95
C SER A 88 7.96 -18.20 13.18
N ALA A 89 7.39 -17.89 14.34
CA ALA A 89 7.69 -18.59 15.58
C ALA A 89 7.51 -20.11 15.47
N PRO A 90 8.37 -20.87 16.19
CA PRO A 90 8.26 -22.32 16.26
C PRO A 90 7.09 -22.76 17.17
N PRO A 91 6.65 -24.05 17.14
CA PRO A 91 5.47 -24.52 17.86
C PRO A 91 5.52 -24.36 19.39
N GLN A 92 6.71 -24.22 19.98
CA GLN A 92 6.87 -23.96 21.41
C GLN A 92 6.42 -22.53 21.81
N ILE A 93 6.34 -21.61 20.85
CA ILE A 93 5.97 -20.21 21.04
C ILE A 93 4.59 -19.94 20.44
N GLU A 94 4.34 -20.48 19.23
CA GLU A 94 3.08 -20.33 18.50
C GLU A 94 2.53 -21.71 18.09
N PRO A 95 1.72 -22.34 18.96
CA PRO A 95 1.23 -23.70 18.70
C PRO A 95 0.16 -23.79 17.62
N ASN A 96 -0.58 -22.71 17.34
CA ASN A 96 -1.69 -22.75 16.39
C ASN A 96 -1.23 -22.64 14.94
N TYR A 97 -0.30 -21.72 14.68
CA TYR A 97 0.24 -21.45 13.35
C TYR A 97 1.77 -21.40 13.37
N PRO A 98 2.43 -22.55 13.69
CA PRO A 98 3.88 -22.56 13.83
C PRO A 98 4.59 -22.54 12.49
N ASN A 99 5.81 -21.96 12.49
CA ASN A 99 6.75 -22.04 11.37
C ASN A 99 6.13 -21.64 10.02
N ILE A 100 5.39 -20.54 9.98
CA ILE A 100 4.86 -20.02 8.71
C ILE A 100 6.02 -19.53 7.84
N PRO A 101 6.23 -20.10 6.64
CA PRO A 101 7.30 -19.67 5.75
C PRO A 101 7.01 -18.28 5.17
N THR A 102 8.03 -17.43 5.17
CA THR A 102 7.89 -16.03 4.74
C THR A 102 9.26 -15.42 4.42
N TYR A 103 9.27 -14.13 4.12
CA TYR A 103 10.47 -13.29 4.09
C TYR A 103 10.64 -12.54 5.40
N THR A 104 11.88 -12.08 5.71
CA THR A 104 12.09 -10.96 6.62
C THR A 104 12.28 -9.67 5.83
N PHE A 105 11.81 -8.54 6.42
CA PHE A 105 12.12 -7.22 5.88
C PHE A 105 13.39 -6.62 6.50
N VAL A 106 13.96 -7.26 7.52
CA VAL A 106 15.26 -6.85 8.08
C VAL A 106 16.32 -6.90 6.98
N ASN A 107 16.97 -5.77 6.72
CA ASN A 107 17.95 -5.58 5.64
C ASN A 107 17.41 -5.78 4.22
N ALA A 108 16.10 -5.96 4.02
CA ALA A 108 15.50 -5.95 2.70
C ALA A 108 15.63 -4.54 2.09
N ILE A 109 15.83 -4.48 0.78
CA ILE A 109 15.93 -3.21 0.05
C ILE A 109 14.81 -3.15 -0.96
N TYR A 110 13.96 -2.12 -0.83
CA TYR A 110 12.94 -1.81 -1.83
C TYR A 110 13.28 -0.50 -2.55
N LYS A 111 13.25 -0.51 -3.89
CA LYS A 111 13.52 0.66 -4.72
C LYS A 111 12.35 0.95 -5.63
N SER A 112 11.82 2.17 -5.55
CA SER A 112 10.72 2.64 -6.39
C SER A 112 10.83 4.16 -6.63
N ASP A 113 10.32 4.59 -7.78
CA ASP A 113 10.19 6.03 -8.09
C ASP A 113 8.91 6.64 -7.51
N LYS A 114 7.99 5.82 -6.99
CA LYS A 114 6.67 6.24 -6.52
C LYS A 114 6.46 6.03 -5.03
N ILE A 115 7.14 5.05 -4.42
CA ILE A 115 6.87 4.60 -3.06
C ILE A 115 8.19 4.51 -2.28
N VAL A 116 8.15 5.00 -1.04
CA VAL A 116 9.14 4.68 0.00
C VAL A 116 8.51 3.67 0.94
N PHE A 117 9.20 2.58 1.19
CA PHE A 117 8.77 1.52 2.10
C PHE A 117 9.48 1.69 3.44
N TRP A 118 8.70 1.95 4.50
CA TRP A 118 9.16 2.00 5.88
C TRP A 118 8.71 0.71 6.56
N GLU A 119 9.67 -0.13 6.87
CA GLU A 119 9.43 -1.40 7.53
C GLU A 119 9.97 -1.41 8.97
N VAL A 120 9.21 -1.99 9.87
CA VAL A 120 9.62 -2.24 11.26
C VAL A 120 9.32 -3.68 11.64
N GLU A 121 10.37 -4.46 11.82
CA GLU A 121 10.31 -5.78 12.45
C GLU A 121 10.69 -5.62 13.93
N LEU A 122 9.69 -5.57 14.80
CA LEU A 122 9.86 -5.26 16.22
C LEU A 122 10.75 -6.27 16.93
N TYR A 123 10.56 -7.56 16.64
CA TYR A 123 11.23 -8.67 17.32
C TYR A 123 11.58 -9.79 16.35
N ASN A 124 12.61 -10.56 16.71
CA ASN A 124 13.01 -11.75 15.98
C ASN A 124 11.95 -12.87 16.04
N ARG A 125 12.18 -13.97 15.30
CA ARG A 125 11.26 -15.12 15.27
C ARG A 125 11.01 -15.82 16.62
N TYR A 126 11.84 -15.56 17.64
CA TYR A 126 11.66 -16.10 18.99
C TYR A 126 11.02 -15.11 19.96
N GLY A 127 10.76 -13.86 19.52
CA GLY A 127 10.14 -12.81 20.33
C GLY A 127 11.01 -12.28 21.48
N ASN A 128 12.28 -12.67 21.55
CA ASN A 128 13.18 -12.38 22.67
C ASN A 128 14.29 -11.35 22.37
N VAL A 129 14.44 -10.97 21.09
CA VAL A 129 15.41 -9.95 20.67
C VAL A 129 14.68 -8.86 19.92
N SER A 130 14.79 -7.61 20.37
CA SER A 130 14.31 -6.44 19.64
C SER A 130 15.20 -6.19 18.43
N LEU A 131 14.60 -6.04 17.25
CA LEU A 131 15.32 -5.83 15.99
C LEU A 131 15.32 -4.36 15.59
N GLN A 132 14.13 -3.78 15.43
CA GLN A 132 13.96 -2.41 14.97
C GLN A 132 13.00 -1.63 15.89
N LYS A 133 13.06 -0.31 15.80
CA LYS A 133 12.17 0.60 16.54
C LYS A 133 11.44 1.50 15.57
N MET A 134 10.18 1.77 15.85
CA MET A 134 9.40 2.76 15.12
C MET A 134 10.01 4.17 15.28
N ASN A 135 10.04 4.93 14.19
CA ASN A 135 10.29 6.37 14.24
C ASN A 135 9.08 7.12 14.82
N SER A 136 9.18 8.44 14.99
CA SER A 136 8.11 9.25 15.61
C SER A 136 6.79 9.22 14.83
N ILE A 137 6.84 9.21 13.51
CA ILE A 137 5.65 9.19 12.63
C ILE A 137 4.99 7.82 12.70
N GLU A 138 5.76 6.74 12.56
CA GLU A 138 5.28 5.37 12.69
C GLU A 138 4.62 5.13 14.05
N GLN A 139 5.27 5.59 15.14
CA GLN A 139 4.75 5.46 16.50
C GLN A 139 3.45 6.26 16.69
N GLN A 140 3.37 7.48 16.15
CA GLN A 140 2.16 8.31 16.21
C GLN A 140 1.01 7.62 15.47
N LEU A 141 1.21 7.15 14.24
CA LEU A 141 0.18 6.47 13.47
C LEU A 141 -0.24 5.16 14.13
N PHE A 142 0.74 4.37 14.57
CA PHE A 142 0.49 3.11 15.26
C PHE A 142 -0.39 3.32 16.51
N ASN A 143 -0.06 4.29 17.36
CA ASN A 143 -0.84 4.57 18.57
C ASN A 143 -2.22 5.14 18.27
N THR A 144 -2.35 5.98 17.23
CA THR A 144 -3.62 6.65 16.88
C THR A 144 -4.61 5.67 16.26
N TYR A 145 -4.15 4.86 15.31
CA TYR A 145 -5.03 4.01 14.48
C TYR A 145 -5.04 2.55 14.90
N ASN A 146 -4.18 2.15 15.84
CA ASN A 146 -4.03 0.78 16.34
C ASN A 146 -3.91 0.73 17.87
N PRO A 147 -4.90 1.23 18.63
CA PRO A 147 -4.82 1.32 20.09
C PRO A 147 -4.70 -0.05 20.78
N SER A 148 -5.07 -1.13 20.12
CA SER A 148 -4.89 -2.51 20.62
C SER A 148 -3.47 -3.06 20.45
N GLY A 149 -2.60 -2.37 19.70
CA GLY A 149 -1.24 -2.82 19.42
C GLY A 149 -1.15 -4.07 18.54
N GLY A 150 -2.20 -4.37 17.76
CA GLY A 150 -2.24 -5.54 16.88
C GLY A 150 -1.22 -5.46 15.73
N ILE A 151 -0.60 -6.58 15.40
CA ILE A 151 0.32 -6.71 14.25
C ILE A 151 -0.11 -7.85 13.32
N PRO A 152 0.16 -7.75 11.98
CA PRO A 152 0.78 -6.62 11.30
C PRO A 152 -0.09 -5.36 11.34
N PHE A 153 0.55 -4.19 11.34
CA PHE A 153 -0.09 -2.91 11.09
C PHE A 153 0.45 -2.34 9.78
N ILE A 154 -0.44 -1.88 8.92
CA ILE A 154 -0.11 -1.28 7.63
C ILE A 154 -0.74 0.10 7.56
N SER A 155 0.03 1.07 7.09
CA SER A 155 -0.45 2.39 6.72
C SER A 155 0.01 2.74 5.31
N ILE A 156 -0.93 3.09 4.44
CA ILE A 156 -0.65 3.52 3.07
C ILE A 156 -0.92 5.01 2.98
N GLY A 157 0.17 5.78 2.97
CA GLY A 157 0.13 7.23 2.95
C GLY A 157 -0.57 7.89 4.14
N GLY A 158 -0.73 7.21 5.28
CA GLY A 158 -1.52 7.75 6.40
C GLY A 158 -3.02 7.89 6.11
N ILE A 159 -3.51 7.33 4.99
CA ILE A 159 -4.90 7.43 4.52
C ILE A 159 -5.63 6.09 4.62
N TYR A 160 -4.99 5.01 4.21
CA TYR A 160 -5.54 3.66 4.33
C TYR A 160 -4.78 2.88 5.40
N PHE A 161 -5.53 2.13 6.22
CA PHE A 161 -4.97 1.36 7.32
C PHE A 161 -5.52 -0.07 7.35
N ARG A 162 -4.66 -1.00 7.78
CA ARG A 162 -5.02 -2.38 8.11
C ARG A 162 -4.35 -2.80 9.41
N ILE A 163 -5.10 -3.48 10.25
CA ILE A 163 -4.61 -4.18 11.44
C ILE A 163 -4.90 -5.66 11.24
N GLY A 164 -3.88 -6.50 11.42
CA GLY A 164 -3.96 -7.92 11.11
C GLY A 164 -3.72 -8.21 9.63
N SER A 165 -3.78 -9.48 9.27
CA SER A 165 -3.49 -9.96 7.92
C SER A 165 -4.78 -10.18 7.12
N GLY A 166 -4.76 -9.83 5.84
CA GLY A 166 -5.77 -10.23 4.86
C GLY A 166 -5.62 -11.68 4.38
N VAL A 167 -4.48 -12.31 4.71
CA VAL A 167 -4.18 -13.71 4.36
C VAL A 167 -4.17 -14.57 5.63
N SER A 168 -4.92 -15.67 5.65
CA SER A 168 -4.94 -16.58 6.80
C SER A 168 -3.63 -17.34 6.93
N PRO A 169 -2.93 -17.30 8.09
CA PRO A 169 -1.72 -18.09 8.32
C PRO A 169 -1.98 -19.60 8.30
N ALA A 170 -3.22 -20.04 8.54
CA ALA A 170 -3.61 -21.45 8.49
C ALA A 170 -3.31 -22.13 7.13
N LEU A 171 -3.31 -21.34 6.04
CA LEU A 171 -3.02 -21.85 4.70
C LEU A 171 -1.57 -22.31 4.54
N PHE A 172 -0.65 -21.82 5.37
CA PHE A 172 0.80 -22.05 5.26
C PHE A 172 1.32 -23.12 6.21
N VAL A 173 0.49 -23.57 7.17
CA VAL A 173 0.94 -24.53 8.19
C VAL A 173 1.44 -25.84 7.54
N GLY A 174 2.64 -26.24 7.90
CA GLY A 174 3.28 -27.47 7.42
C GLY A 174 3.92 -27.35 6.03
N LEU A 175 3.84 -26.19 5.37
CA LEU A 175 4.50 -25.97 4.09
C LEU A 175 5.94 -25.48 4.28
N SER A 176 6.79 -25.83 3.32
CA SER A 176 8.11 -25.24 3.17
C SER A 176 8.03 -23.91 2.41
N PHE A 177 9.07 -23.08 2.53
CA PHE A 177 9.19 -21.84 1.75
C PHE A 177 9.13 -22.11 0.24
N GLN A 178 9.76 -23.19 -0.23
CA GLN A 178 9.79 -23.58 -1.64
C GLN A 178 8.41 -23.95 -2.18
N GLU A 179 7.58 -24.66 -1.40
CA GLU A 179 6.22 -25.00 -1.80
C GLU A 179 5.32 -23.76 -1.92
N VAL A 180 5.45 -22.80 -1.00
CA VAL A 180 4.75 -21.52 -1.11
C VAL A 180 5.22 -20.74 -2.33
N GLN A 181 6.53 -20.62 -2.51
CA GLN A 181 7.13 -19.91 -3.64
C GLN A 181 6.72 -20.54 -4.99
N GLN A 182 6.62 -21.88 -5.05
CA GLN A 182 6.15 -22.57 -6.24
C GLN A 182 4.70 -22.19 -6.61
N GLN A 183 3.78 -22.12 -5.63
CA GLN A 183 2.41 -21.69 -5.89
C GLN A 183 2.37 -20.24 -6.36
N ILE A 184 3.15 -19.35 -5.74
CA ILE A 184 3.22 -17.93 -6.15
C ILE A 184 3.76 -17.81 -7.59
N ASN A 185 4.85 -18.50 -7.92
CA ASN A 185 5.50 -18.42 -9.24
C ASN A 185 4.64 -19.03 -10.35
N SER A 186 3.95 -20.15 -10.07
CA SER A 186 3.04 -20.79 -11.02
C SER A 186 1.69 -20.09 -11.16
N LYS A 187 1.39 -19.13 -10.28
CA LYS A 187 0.09 -18.44 -10.17
C LYS A 187 -1.07 -19.42 -9.97
N GLN A 188 -0.86 -20.45 -9.18
CA GLN A 188 -1.82 -21.52 -8.94
C GLN A 188 -1.84 -21.92 -7.46
N GLY A 189 -2.95 -22.53 -7.02
CA GLY A 189 -3.12 -23.05 -5.67
C GLY A 189 -3.72 -22.03 -4.69
N PRO A 190 -4.13 -22.52 -3.50
CA PRO A 190 -4.85 -21.72 -2.51
C PRO A 190 -3.99 -20.59 -1.94
N ILE A 191 -2.68 -20.79 -1.80
CA ILE A 191 -1.75 -19.74 -1.34
C ILE A 191 -1.73 -18.59 -2.34
N TYR A 192 -1.50 -18.88 -3.62
CA TYR A 192 -1.50 -17.83 -4.64
C TYR A 192 -2.82 -17.06 -4.66
N GLN A 193 -3.96 -17.74 -4.61
CA GLN A 193 -5.27 -17.08 -4.64
C GLN A 193 -5.45 -16.11 -3.46
N ALA A 194 -5.13 -16.55 -2.24
CA ALA A 194 -5.28 -15.72 -1.04
C ALA A 194 -4.29 -14.52 -1.05
N VAL A 195 -3.02 -14.77 -1.36
CA VAL A 195 -1.99 -13.74 -1.44
C VAL A 195 -2.30 -12.73 -2.56
N TYR A 196 -2.74 -13.21 -3.72
CA TYR A 196 -3.13 -12.35 -4.85
C TYR A 196 -4.32 -11.46 -4.50
N GLN A 197 -5.37 -12.02 -3.89
CA GLN A 197 -6.54 -11.23 -3.48
C GLN A 197 -6.15 -10.11 -2.51
N GLU A 198 -5.33 -10.40 -1.50
CA GLU A 198 -4.86 -9.38 -0.57
C GLU A 198 -3.92 -8.38 -1.24
N SER A 199 -3.00 -8.83 -2.08
CA SER A 199 -2.12 -7.93 -2.83
C SER A 199 -2.89 -6.95 -3.71
N GLN A 200 -4.04 -7.34 -4.27
CA GLN A 200 -4.93 -6.44 -5.02
C GLN A 200 -5.56 -5.38 -4.11
N GLN A 201 -5.94 -5.73 -2.87
CA GLN A 201 -6.47 -4.76 -1.90
C GLN A 201 -5.42 -3.68 -1.57
N LEU A 202 -4.19 -4.11 -1.29
CA LEU A 202 -3.07 -3.20 -1.03
C LEU A 202 -2.74 -2.35 -2.26
N THR A 203 -2.68 -2.96 -3.45
CA THR A 203 -2.42 -2.27 -4.73
C THR A 203 -3.48 -1.21 -5.00
N ASN A 204 -4.76 -1.52 -4.80
CA ASN A 204 -5.86 -0.58 -4.99
C ASN A 204 -5.76 0.61 -4.05
N ALA A 205 -5.43 0.39 -2.76
CA ALA A 205 -5.22 1.46 -1.81
C ALA A 205 -4.01 2.34 -2.20
N ILE A 206 -2.90 1.74 -2.64
CA ILE A 206 -1.73 2.47 -3.17
C ILE A 206 -2.13 3.36 -4.35
N LEU A 207 -2.83 2.80 -5.35
CA LEU A 207 -3.27 3.55 -6.53
C LEU A 207 -4.18 4.72 -6.16
N ASN A 208 -5.11 4.52 -5.21
CA ASN A 208 -5.97 5.58 -4.71
C ASN A 208 -5.15 6.74 -4.11
N VAL A 209 -4.14 6.45 -3.27
CA VAL A 209 -3.30 7.51 -2.70
C VAL A 209 -2.41 8.17 -3.76
N LEU A 210 -1.85 7.42 -4.70
CA LEU A 210 -1.09 7.98 -5.81
C LEU A 210 -1.95 8.90 -6.70
N ASN A 211 -3.22 8.57 -6.90
CA ASN A 211 -4.17 9.45 -7.60
C ASN A 211 -4.42 10.75 -6.82
N ILE A 212 -4.58 10.67 -5.50
CA ILE A 212 -4.69 11.86 -4.63
C ILE A 212 -3.44 12.74 -4.78
N LEU A 213 -2.25 12.15 -4.71
CA LEU A 213 -0.97 12.88 -4.82
C LEU A 213 -0.76 13.52 -6.18
N SER A 214 -1.24 12.91 -7.26
CA SER A 214 -1.15 13.46 -8.62
C SER A 214 -2.19 14.55 -8.93
N GLY A 215 -3.04 14.90 -7.96
CA GLY A 215 -4.07 15.93 -8.13
C GLY A 215 -5.28 15.49 -8.96
N HIS A 216 -5.43 14.20 -9.20
CA HIS A 216 -6.63 13.68 -9.84
C HIS A 216 -7.82 13.77 -8.88
N VAL A 217 -8.95 14.27 -9.37
CA VAL A 217 -10.20 14.27 -8.60
C VAL A 217 -10.69 12.84 -8.46
N ILE A 218 -10.80 12.37 -7.21
CA ILE A 218 -11.33 11.05 -6.92
C ILE A 218 -12.82 11.20 -6.59
N LEU A 219 -13.67 10.53 -7.36
CA LEU A 219 -15.09 10.44 -7.10
C LEU A 219 -15.37 9.17 -6.29
N PHE A 220 -15.90 9.33 -5.09
CA PHE A 220 -16.35 8.21 -4.25
C PHE A 220 -17.86 8.05 -4.37
N TYR A 221 -18.31 6.80 -4.44
CA TYR A 221 -19.69 6.45 -4.19
C TYR A 221 -19.74 5.71 -2.85
N ASP A 222 -20.55 6.23 -1.94
CA ASP A 222 -20.88 5.48 -0.71
C ASP A 222 -21.84 4.32 -1.01
N ASN A 223 -22.14 3.51 0.00
CA ASN A 223 -23.06 2.38 -0.14
C ASN A 223 -24.50 2.81 -0.51
N ASN A 224 -24.82 4.10 -0.52
CA ASN A 224 -26.10 4.68 -0.90
C ASN A 224 -26.05 5.34 -2.29
N PHE A 225 -24.98 5.10 -3.09
CA PHE A 225 -24.73 5.76 -4.38
C PHE A 225 -24.63 7.29 -4.30
N THR A 226 -24.29 7.85 -3.13
CA THR A 226 -24.04 9.27 -2.99
C THR A 226 -22.62 9.57 -3.43
N MET A 227 -22.49 10.50 -4.38
CA MET A 227 -21.19 10.92 -4.92
C MET A 227 -20.51 11.89 -3.96
N HIS A 228 -19.31 11.52 -3.49
CA HIS A 228 -18.43 12.36 -2.71
C HIS A 228 -17.21 12.73 -3.56
N THR A 229 -16.82 14.01 -3.53
CA THR A 229 -15.60 14.48 -4.16
C THR A 229 -14.52 14.69 -3.11
N ALA A 230 -13.40 13.99 -3.22
CA ALA A 230 -12.21 14.34 -2.47
C ALA A 230 -11.42 15.38 -3.30
N PHE A 231 -11.34 16.60 -2.79
CA PHE A 231 -10.50 17.64 -3.38
C PHE A 231 -9.06 17.47 -2.91
N ASN A 232 -8.11 17.66 -3.85
CA ASN A 232 -6.72 17.85 -3.49
C ASN A 232 -6.59 19.19 -2.75
N LEU A 233 -6.43 19.15 -1.45
CA LEU A 233 -5.95 20.28 -0.69
C LEU A 233 -4.44 20.35 -0.92
N ASN A 234 -4.02 21.17 -1.89
CA ASN A 234 -2.64 21.64 -1.98
C ASN A 234 -2.26 22.33 -0.66
N SER A 235 -1.89 21.56 0.36
CA SER A 235 -1.22 22.04 1.53
C SER A 235 0.25 21.65 1.44
N ASN A 236 1.08 22.62 0.99
CA ASN A 236 2.51 22.62 1.21
C ASN A 236 2.81 22.51 2.70
N LYS A 237 2.86 21.30 3.22
CA LYS A 237 3.53 20.95 4.48
C LYS A 237 4.44 19.77 4.18
N ALA A 238 5.65 20.09 3.70
CA ALA A 238 6.79 19.21 3.83
C ALA A 238 7.10 19.11 5.33
N TYR A 239 7.13 17.91 5.85
CA TYR A 239 7.77 17.63 7.14
C TYR A 239 9.24 17.36 6.84
N GLU A 240 10.11 18.30 7.24
CA GLU A 240 11.56 18.10 7.33
C GLU A 240 11.93 17.09 8.43
#